data_74756f4a0a4b0c7b653870f671ee0cae
#
_entry.id   74756f4a0a4b0c7b653870f671ee0cae
#
_cell.length_a   1.000
_cell.length_b   1.000
_cell.length_c   1.000
_cell.angle_alpha   90.00
_cell.angle_beta   90.00
_cell.angle_gamma   90.00
#
_symmetry.space_group_name_H-M   'P 1'
#
loop_
_entity.id
_entity.type
_entity.pdbx_description
1 polymer ?
#
loop_
_entity_poly.entity_id
_entity_poly.type
_entity_poly.pdbx_seq_one_letter_code
_entity_poly.pdbx_strand_id
1 'polypeptide(L)'
;MKVFVSFLRAAYVLLLMLGCVSALKAQSQAPQFHVIALAEKGGIHKPFVDAAKLWLAQEAVRDHFTIDYIENTDPINDAFLAHYQLFIQLNYPPYNWTPAAVAAFQRYIEEGRGGWIGFHHATLLGHFDGFGLWPWFSDFMGGIQFKDYIATFASATVHVEDPQHPAMKGLGSSFPIENEEWYTWDKDPRPNVHVLATVDENSYTPATTIKMGGDHPVIWTNEHMKARNIYIFMGHHPELFQNKSFTTLFHNSILWAAHA
;
A
#
# COMPACT_ATOMS: atom_id res chain seq x y z
N MET A 1 -24.09 -6.48 -75.25
CA MET A 1 -24.22 -7.54 -74.22
C MET A 1 -22.88 -7.82 -73.47
N LYS A 2 -21.88 -6.94 -73.53
CA LYS A 2 -20.58 -7.11 -72.83
C LYS A 2 -20.31 -6.12 -71.72
N VAL A 3 -21.19 -5.13 -71.50
CA VAL A 3 -20.98 -4.08 -70.47
C VAL A 3 -21.67 -4.42 -69.15
N PHE A 4 -22.67 -5.31 -69.13
CA PHE A 4 -23.44 -5.67 -67.94
C PHE A 4 -22.76 -6.66 -66.98
N VAL A 5 -21.74 -7.39 -67.46
CA VAL A 5 -21.06 -8.44 -66.69
C VAL A 5 -19.92 -7.85 -65.82
N SER A 6 -19.39 -6.67 -66.18
CA SER A 6 -18.29 -6.04 -65.44
C SER A 6 -18.77 -5.36 -64.14
N PHE A 7 -20.02 -4.91 -64.05
CA PHE A 7 -20.54 -4.27 -62.83
C PHE A 7 -20.90 -5.25 -61.73
N LEU A 8 -21.25 -6.48 -62.03
CA LEU A 8 -21.54 -7.50 -61.00
C LEU A 8 -20.30 -8.06 -60.32
N ARG A 9 -19.15 -8.06 -61.01
CA ARG A 9 -17.88 -8.54 -60.40
C ARG A 9 -17.25 -7.50 -59.43
N ALA A 10 -17.45 -6.21 -59.69
CA ALA A 10 -16.96 -5.15 -58.82
C ALA A 10 -17.76 -5.08 -57.50
N ALA A 11 -19.08 -5.35 -57.54
CA ALA A 11 -19.91 -5.36 -56.34
C ALA A 11 -19.62 -6.53 -55.40
N TYR A 12 -19.24 -7.71 -55.94
CA TYR A 12 -18.91 -8.88 -55.12
C TYR A 12 -17.54 -8.75 -54.42
N VAL A 13 -16.56 -8.08 -55.02
CA VAL A 13 -15.25 -7.82 -54.38
C VAL A 13 -15.35 -6.76 -53.28
N LEU A 14 -16.28 -5.77 -53.43
CA LEU A 14 -16.51 -4.77 -52.40
C LEU A 14 -17.24 -5.33 -51.17
N LEU A 15 -18.14 -6.32 -51.37
CA LEU A 15 -18.87 -6.97 -50.26
C LEU A 15 -17.95 -7.94 -49.46
N LEU A 16 -16.91 -8.51 -50.08
CA LEU A 16 -15.95 -9.39 -49.42
C LEU A 16 -14.89 -8.60 -48.63
N MET A 17 -14.67 -7.33 -48.95
CA MET A 17 -13.77 -6.46 -48.17
C MET A 17 -14.42 -5.84 -46.96
N LEU A 18 -15.75 -5.76 -46.86
CA LEU A 18 -16.47 -5.29 -45.68
C LEU A 18 -16.72 -6.36 -44.62
N GLY A 19 -16.45 -7.63 -44.93
CA GLY A 19 -16.66 -8.77 -44.02
C GLY A 19 -15.48 -9.09 -43.10
N CYS A 20 -14.31 -8.43 -43.23
CA CYS A 20 -13.12 -8.62 -42.40
C CYS A 20 -12.85 -7.45 -41.49
N VAL A 21 -13.84 -6.77 -40.99
CA VAL A 21 -13.73 -6.08 -39.71
C VAL A 21 -13.86 -7.16 -38.63
N SER A 22 -12.80 -7.97 -38.52
CA SER A 22 -12.61 -8.84 -37.40
C SER A 22 -12.73 -7.96 -36.16
N ALA A 23 -13.77 -8.20 -35.36
CA ALA A 23 -13.83 -7.69 -34.02
C ALA A 23 -12.53 -8.17 -33.34
N LEU A 24 -11.50 -7.33 -33.29
CA LEU A 24 -10.45 -7.45 -32.33
C LEU A 24 -11.16 -7.38 -30.97
N LYS A 25 -11.59 -8.55 -30.48
CA LYS A 25 -11.84 -8.71 -29.05
C LYS A 25 -10.53 -8.28 -28.41
N ALA A 26 -10.53 -7.12 -27.79
CA ALA A 26 -9.47 -6.77 -26.86
C ALA A 26 -9.36 -7.95 -25.90
N GLN A 27 -8.38 -8.80 -26.11
CA GLN A 27 -8.08 -9.88 -25.20
C GLN A 27 -7.62 -9.17 -23.94
N SER A 28 -8.47 -9.12 -22.92
CA SER A 28 -8.09 -8.55 -21.64
C SER A 28 -6.85 -9.32 -21.20
N GLN A 29 -5.72 -8.63 -21.13
CA GLN A 29 -4.50 -9.20 -20.61
C GLN A 29 -4.78 -9.69 -19.19
N ALA A 30 -4.38 -10.92 -18.87
CA ALA A 30 -4.52 -11.42 -17.50
C ALA A 30 -3.80 -10.47 -16.54
N PRO A 31 -4.33 -10.25 -15.34
CA PRO A 31 -3.67 -9.40 -14.36
C PRO A 31 -2.28 -9.93 -14.05
N GLN A 32 -1.32 -9.03 -13.84
CA GLN A 32 0.06 -9.38 -13.52
C GLN A 32 0.14 -9.99 -12.11
N PHE A 33 -0.65 -9.46 -11.17
CA PHE A 33 -0.73 -9.92 -9.78
C PHE A 33 -2.08 -9.57 -9.16
N HIS A 34 -2.35 -10.18 -8.01
CA HIS A 34 -3.57 -9.96 -7.24
C HIS A 34 -3.24 -9.35 -5.88
N VAL A 35 -4.00 -8.35 -5.48
CA VAL A 35 -3.85 -7.60 -4.23
C VAL A 35 -5.05 -7.83 -3.34
N ILE A 36 -4.82 -8.04 -2.05
CA ILE A 36 -5.83 -7.95 -1.02
C ILE A 36 -5.57 -6.74 -0.13
N ALA A 37 -6.58 -5.91 0.11
CA ALA A 37 -6.50 -4.81 1.06
C ALA A 37 -7.42 -5.06 2.25
N LEU A 38 -6.83 -5.15 3.44
CA LEU A 38 -7.55 -5.14 4.71
C LEU A 38 -7.76 -3.68 5.11
N ALA A 39 -8.97 -3.17 4.89
CA ALA A 39 -9.30 -1.77 5.03
C ALA A 39 -10.04 -1.49 6.34
N GLU A 40 -9.63 -0.46 7.06
CA GLU A 40 -10.39 0.02 8.21
C GLU A 40 -11.79 0.47 7.77
N LYS A 41 -12.82 -0.04 8.45
CA LYS A 41 -14.22 0.14 8.03
C LYS A 41 -14.79 1.53 8.35
N GLY A 42 -14.33 2.14 9.42
CA GLY A 42 -14.91 3.36 9.99
C GLY A 42 -13.88 4.27 10.63
N GLY A 43 -14.34 5.06 11.60
CA GLY A 43 -13.48 5.96 12.35
C GLY A 43 -13.02 7.19 11.57
N ILE A 44 -12.08 7.91 12.17
CA ILE A 44 -11.57 9.19 11.63
C ILE A 44 -10.69 8.99 10.38
N HIS A 45 -10.17 7.78 10.15
CA HIS A 45 -9.32 7.44 8.98
C HIS A 45 -10.12 6.98 7.76
N LYS A 46 -11.45 6.83 7.88
CA LYS A 46 -12.29 6.42 6.75
C LYS A 46 -12.11 7.30 5.50
N PRO A 47 -11.98 8.64 5.59
CA PRO A 47 -11.71 9.49 4.42
C PRO A 47 -10.42 9.12 3.68
N PHE A 48 -9.34 8.80 4.39
CA PHE A 48 -8.10 8.30 3.78
C PHE A 48 -8.33 6.98 3.07
N VAL A 49 -9.01 6.02 3.71
CA VAL A 49 -9.32 4.70 3.14
C VAL A 49 -10.15 4.82 1.87
N ASP A 50 -11.18 5.69 1.87
CA ASP A 50 -12.02 5.93 0.70
C ASP A 50 -11.21 6.55 -0.46
N ALA A 51 -10.35 7.52 -0.18
CA ALA A 51 -9.45 8.11 -1.18
C ALA A 51 -8.44 7.09 -1.70
N ALA A 52 -7.89 6.24 -0.82
CA ALA A 52 -7.00 5.15 -1.20
C ALA A 52 -7.66 4.17 -2.16
N LYS A 53 -8.91 3.77 -1.89
CA LYS A 53 -9.67 2.86 -2.77
C LYS A 53 -9.84 3.45 -4.18
N LEU A 54 -10.14 4.75 -4.27
CA LEU A 54 -10.28 5.44 -5.56
C LEU A 54 -8.95 5.52 -6.32
N TRP A 55 -7.87 5.82 -5.61
CA TRP A 55 -6.54 5.90 -6.20
C TRP A 55 -6.05 4.50 -6.62
N LEU A 56 -6.19 3.49 -5.77
CA LEU A 56 -5.82 2.10 -6.08
C LEU A 56 -6.57 1.53 -7.28
N ALA A 57 -7.82 1.93 -7.50
CA ALA A 57 -8.56 1.52 -8.70
C ALA A 57 -7.92 2.06 -9.99
N GLN A 58 -7.34 3.27 -9.96
CA GLN A 58 -6.62 3.84 -11.11
C GLN A 58 -5.27 3.13 -11.31
N GLU A 59 -4.54 2.85 -10.23
CA GLU A 59 -3.28 2.11 -10.27
C GLU A 59 -3.49 0.68 -10.80
N ALA A 60 -4.55 0.01 -10.37
CA ALA A 60 -4.90 -1.33 -10.85
C ALA A 60 -5.10 -1.38 -12.38
N VAL A 61 -5.73 -0.36 -12.95
CA VAL A 61 -5.87 -0.23 -14.41
C VAL A 61 -4.53 0.05 -15.06
N ARG A 62 -3.74 0.97 -14.50
CA ARG A 62 -2.45 1.38 -15.06
C ARG A 62 -1.43 0.25 -15.11
N ASP A 63 -1.35 -0.54 -14.04
CA ASP A 63 -0.30 -1.55 -13.85
C ASP A 63 -0.84 -2.98 -13.96
N HIS A 64 -2.09 -3.14 -14.48
CA HIS A 64 -2.71 -4.43 -14.79
C HIS A 64 -2.74 -5.41 -13.62
N PHE A 65 -3.12 -4.95 -12.42
CA PHE A 65 -3.40 -5.84 -11.28
C PHE A 65 -4.88 -5.82 -10.89
N THR A 66 -5.30 -6.80 -10.10
CA THR A 66 -6.62 -6.79 -9.45
C THR A 66 -6.48 -6.52 -7.97
N ILE A 67 -7.51 -5.92 -7.37
CA ILE A 67 -7.55 -5.66 -5.94
C ILE A 67 -8.92 -6.01 -5.37
N ASP A 68 -8.90 -6.79 -4.30
CA ASP A 68 -10.05 -7.11 -3.47
C ASP A 68 -9.94 -6.41 -2.13
N TYR A 69 -11.09 -6.18 -1.46
CA TYR A 69 -11.15 -5.50 -0.17
C TYR A 69 -11.87 -6.33 0.86
N ILE A 70 -11.31 -6.41 2.06
CA ILE A 70 -11.96 -6.95 3.26
C ILE A 70 -11.91 -5.90 4.37
N GLU A 71 -12.89 -5.94 5.28
CA GLU A 71 -13.03 -4.98 6.38
C GLU A 71 -12.91 -5.65 7.77
N ASN A 72 -12.56 -6.92 7.79
CA ASN A 72 -12.23 -7.70 8.97
C ASN A 72 -11.35 -8.88 8.59
N THR A 73 -10.86 -9.61 9.58
CA THR A 73 -9.91 -10.70 9.39
C THR A 73 -10.56 -12.10 9.28
N ASP A 74 -11.89 -12.19 9.31
CA ASP A 74 -12.60 -13.48 9.28
C ASP A 74 -12.29 -14.35 8.05
N PRO A 75 -12.14 -13.77 6.82
CA PRO A 75 -11.80 -14.57 5.65
C PRO A 75 -10.36 -15.08 5.63
N ILE A 76 -9.46 -14.46 6.42
CA ILE A 76 -8.02 -14.67 6.30
C ILE A 76 -7.62 -16.05 6.84
N ASN A 77 -7.06 -16.87 5.96
CA ASN A 77 -6.40 -18.14 6.24
C ASN A 77 -5.38 -18.42 5.13
N ASP A 78 -4.61 -19.52 5.22
CA ASP A 78 -3.57 -19.85 4.22
C ASP A 78 -4.15 -19.99 2.81
N ALA A 79 -5.30 -20.65 2.65
CA ALA A 79 -5.91 -20.86 1.34
C ALA A 79 -6.38 -19.52 0.73
N PHE A 80 -6.92 -18.61 1.56
CA PHE A 80 -7.31 -17.28 1.13
C PHE A 80 -6.10 -16.46 0.68
N LEU A 81 -5.05 -16.39 1.50
CA LEU A 81 -3.85 -15.61 1.20
C LEU A 81 -3.05 -16.16 0.02
N ALA A 82 -3.17 -17.45 -0.30
CA ALA A 82 -2.48 -18.05 -1.45
C ALA A 82 -2.91 -17.47 -2.82
N HIS A 83 -4.02 -16.73 -2.86
CA HIS A 83 -4.48 -16.07 -4.09
C HIS A 83 -3.85 -14.70 -4.34
N TYR A 84 -3.14 -14.14 -3.37
CA TYR A 84 -2.66 -12.75 -3.41
C TYR A 84 -1.15 -12.65 -3.31
N GLN A 85 -0.55 -11.88 -4.21
CA GLN A 85 0.89 -11.57 -4.23
C GLN A 85 1.22 -10.35 -3.36
N LEU A 86 0.21 -9.54 -2.99
CA LEU A 86 0.39 -8.37 -2.14
C LEU A 86 -0.76 -8.24 -1.14
N PHE A 87 -0.41 -8.03 0.12
CA PHE A 87 -1.34 -7.67 1.20
C PHE A 87 -1.12 -6.21 1.58
N ILE A 88 -2.15 -5.37 1.46
CA ILE A 88 -2.14 -3.99 1.92
C ILE A 88 -2.96 -3.89 3.21
N GLN A 89 -2.31 -3.51 4.31
CA GLN A 89 -2.95 -3.20 5.57
C GLN A 89 -3.28 -1.71 5.60
N LEU A 90 -4.50 -1.38 5.11
CA LEU A 90 -4.95 -0.02 4.87
C LEU A 90 -5.59 0.54 6.15
N ASN A 91 -4.76 1.06 7.04
CA ASN A 91 -5.11 1.57 8.39
C ASN A 91 -5.79 0.55 9.32
N TYR A 92 -5.80 -0.72 9.01
CA TYR A 92 -6.35 -1.72 9.93
C TYR A 92 -5.33 -2.01 11.05
N PRO A 93 -5.70 -1.86 12.33
CA PRO A 93 -4.74 -2.03 13.42
C PRO A 93 -4.35 -3.49 13.64
N PRO A 94 -3.18 -3.77 14.26
CA PRO A 94 -2.71 -5.13 14.53
C PRO A 94 -3.33 -5.74 15.80
N TYR A 95 -4.59 -5.49 16.05
CA TYR A 95 -5.37 -6.10 17.12
C TYR A 95 -6.75 -6.50 16.60
N ASN A 96 -7.48 -7.31 17.37
CA ASN A 96 -8.78 -7.86 16.96
C ASN A 96 -8.69 -8.72 15.66
N TRP A 97 -7.60 -9.46 15.49
CA TRP A 97 -7.45 -10.43 14.43
C TRP A 97 -7.89 -11.81 14.91
N THR A 98 -8.56 -12.58 14.05
CA THR A 98 -8.88 -13.97 14.38
C THR A 98 -7.61 -14.81 14.53
N PRO A 99 -7.61 -15.86 15.39
CA PRO A 99 -6.42 -16.73 15.54
C PRO A 99 -5.97 -17.36 14.21
N ALA A 100 -6.91 -17.69 13.33
CA ALA A 100 -6.59 -18.22 12.00
C ALA A 100 -5.87 -17.19 11.14
N ALA A 101 -6.34 -15.94 11.15
CA ALA A 101 -5.73 -14.83 10.43
C ALA A 101 -4.33 -14.51 10.95
N VAL A 102 -4.14 -14.47 12.28
CA VAL A 102 -2.83 -14.30 12.92
C VAL A 102 -1.85 -15.34 12.40
N ALA A 103 -2.19 -16.62 12.49
CA ALA A 103 -1.29 -17.71 12.10
C ALA A 103 -0.99 -17.71 10.58
N ALA A 104 -1.99 -17.44 9.74
CA ALA A 104 -1.81 -17.39 8.30
C ALA A 104 -0.98 -16.19 7.85
N PHE A 105 -1.21 -15.02 8.43
CA PHE A 105 -0.44 -13.82 8.12
C PHE A 105 1.04 -13.94 8.53
N GLN A 106 1.32 -14.50 9.73
CA GLN A 106 2.70 -14.79 10.14
C GLN A 106 3.42 -15.65 9.10
N ARG A 107 2.82 -16.77 8.69
CA ARG A 107 3.41 -17.63 7.64
C ARG A 107 3.56 -16.91 6.30
N TYR A 108 2.57 -16.09 5.92
CA TYR A 108 2.61 -15.32 4.68
C TYR A 108 3.85 -14.41 4.61
N ILE A 109 4.17 -13.76 5.72
CA ILE A 109 5.33 -12.87 5.85
C ILE A 109 6.63 -13.66 6.03
N GLU A 110 6.69 -14.61 6.97
CA GLU A 110 7.92 -15.34 7.30
C GLU A 110 8.39 -16.26 6.17
N GLU A 111 7.47 -16.84 5.42
CA GLU A 111 7.79 -17.73 4.31
C GLU A 111 7.96 -17.00 2.96
N GLY A 112 7.62 -15.71 2.90
CA GLY A 112 7.71 -14.92 1.67
C GLY A 112 6.68 -15.32 0.63
N ARG A 113 5.46 -15.64 1.06
CA ARG A 113 4.38 -16.07 0.17
C ARG A 113 3.80 -14.95 -0.67
N GLY A 114 4.00 -13.71 -0.25
CA GLY A 114 3.64 -12.47 -0.94
C GLY A 114 4.19 -11.26 -0.18
N GLY A 115 4.05 -10.05 -0.75
CA GLY A 115 4.51 -8.81 -0.12
C GLY A 115 3.50 -8.21 0.84
N TRP A 116 3.96 -7.20 1.59
CA TRP A 116 3.11 -6.45 2.52
C TRP A 116 3.41 -4.95 2.47
N ILE A 117 2.34 -4.14 2.54
CA ILE A 117 2.40 -2.69 2.76
C ILE A 117 1.47 -2.36 3.92
N GLY A 118 2.00 -1.72 4.96
CA GLY A 118 1.22 -1.25 6.10
C GLY A 118 1.22 0.27 6.23
N PHE A 119 0.07 0.81 6.60
CA PHE A 119 -0.09 2.24 6.82
C PHE A 119 -0.45 2.55 8.26
N HIS A 120 0.02 3.67 8.76
CA HIS A 120 -0.39 4.40 9.96
C HIS A 120 -0.77 3.47 11.13
N HIS A 121 -2.04 3.07 11.25
CA HIS A 121 -2.52 2.15 12.30
C HIS A 121 -1.83 0.78 12.34
N ALA A 122 -1.05 0.40 11.33
CA ALA A 122 -0.27 -0.83 11.41
C ALA A 122 0.78 -0.81 12.55
N THR A 123 1.14 0.37 13.08
CA THR A 123 1.97 0.53 14.27
C THR A 123 1.21 0.94 15.53
N LEU A 124 -0.12 0.85 15.53
CA LEU A 124 -0.92 1.01 16.75
C LEU A 124 -0.80 -0.25 17.60
N LEU A 125 0.40 -0.46 18.13
CA LEU A 125 0.86 -1.65 18.87
C LEU A 125 0.79 -1.41 20.37
N GLY A 126 -0.06 -2.15 21.06
CA GLY A 126 -0.26 -1.99 22.49
C GLY A 126 -1.46 -2.76 23.00
N HIS A 127 -2.09 -2.22 24.06
CA HIS A 127 -3.32 -2.74 24.62
C HIS A 127 -4.44 -1.75 24.28
N PHE A 128 -5.28 -2.12 23.32
CA PHE A 128 -6.37 -1.28 22.83
C PHE A 128 -7.69 -2.06 22.80
N ASP A 129 -8.77 -1.41 23.18
CA ASP A 129 -10.14 -1.94 23.08
C ASP A 129 -10.33 -3.34 23.73
N GLY A 130 -9.54 -3.64 24.78
CA GLY A 130 -9.55 -4.93 25.45
C GLY A 130 -8.69 -6.02 24.80
N PHE A 131 -8.04 -5.73 23.68
CA PHE A 131 -7.08 -6.63 23.04
C PHE A 131 -5.67 -6.37 23.56
N GLY A 132 -4.87 -7.43 23.69
CA GLY A 132 -3.47 -7.36 24.07
C GLY A 132 -2.55 -7.05 22.90
N LEU A 133 -1.31 -6.71 23.22
CA LEU A 133 -0.24 -6.60 22.24
C LEU A 133 -0.08 -7.93 21.48
N TRP A 134 0.10 -7.86 20.17
CA TRP A 134 0.55 -8.98 19.34
C TRP A 134 2.09 -8.94 19.25
N PRO A 135 2.82 -9.75 20.06
CA PRO A 135 4.28 -9.62 20.18
C PRO A 135 5.02 -9.82 18.87
N TRP A 136 4.61 -10.83 18.09
CA TRP A 136 5.21 -11.09 16.78
C TRP A 136 5.08 -9.88 15.84
N PHE A 137 3.92 -9.20 15.83
CA PHE A 137 3.73 -8.03 14.96
C PHE A 137 4.55 -6.84 15.46
N SER A 138 4.71 -6.68 16.78
CA SER A 138 5.64 -5.70 17.35
C SER A 138 7.08 -5.98 16.88
N ASP A 139 7.55 -7.22 16.96
CA ASP A 139 8.88 -7.62 16.47
C ASP A 139 9.01 -7.39 14.95
N PHE A 140 7.96 -7.68 14.18
CA PHE A 140 7.90 -7.39 12.76
C PHE A 140 8.05 -5.89 12.47
N MET A 141 7.50 -5.02 13.29
CA MET A 141 7.63 -3.56 13.19
C MET A 141 8.89 -2.98 13.84
N GLY A 142 9.86 -3.80 14.21
CA GLY A 142 11.12 -3.36 14.84
C GLY A 142 11.12 -3.43 16.36
N GLY A 143 10.15 -4.13 16.96
CA GLY A 143 10.03 -4.36 18.41
C GLY A 143 9.42 -3.20 19.17
N ILE A 144 8.69 -2.33 18.49
CA ILE A 144 8.13 -1.09 19.06
C ILE A 144 6.73 -1.30 19.64
N GLN A 145 6.32 -0.35 20.49
CA GLN A 145 4.95 -0.16 20.92
C GLN A 145 4.57 1.31 20.75
N PHE A 146 3.29 1.54 20.46
CA PHE A 146 2.73 2.89 20.41
C PHE A 146 2.88 3.57 21.78
N LYS A 147 3.26 4.85 21.77
CA LYS A 147 3.46 5.64 22.98
C LYS A 147 2.53 6.85 23.05
N ASP A 148 2.55 7.69 22.02
CA ASP A 148 1.82 8.96 22.00
C ASP A 148 1.64 9.44 20.54
N TYR A 149 0.85 10.49 20.34
CA TYR A 149 0.58 11.07 19.02
C TYR A 149 0.30 12.57 19.08
N ILE A 150 0.52 13.26 17.97
CA ILE A 150 0.25 14.69 17.84
C ILE A 150 -1.22 14.90 17.46
N ALA A 151 -2.11 15.01 18.44
CA ALA A 151 -3.56 15.12 18.24
C ALA A 151 -4.02 16.36 17.46
N THR A 152 -3.20 17.42 17.41
CA THR A 152 -3.51 18.67 16.69
C THR A 152 -3.05 18.66 15.26
N PHE A 153 -2.50 17.55 14.81
CA PHE A 153 -1.79 17.35 13.54
C PHE A 153 -0.63 18.34 13.34
N ALA A 154 0.38 17.91 12.62
CA ALA A 154 1.49 18.78 12.28
C ALA A 154 1.99 18.47 10.85
N SER A 155 2.26 19.52 10.11
CA SER A 155 3.06 19.40 8.89
C SER A 155 4.51 19.19 9.24
N ALA A 156 5.23 18.40 8.45
CA ALA A 156 6.64 18.12 8.67
C ALA A 156 7.38 17.80 7.37
N THR A 157 8.71 17.85 7.44
CA THR A 157 9.60 17.40 6.36
C THR A 157 10.04 15.96 6.63
N VAL A 158 9.84 15.10 5.64
CA VAL A 158 10.36 13.74 5.64
C VAL A 158 11.66 13.71 4.84
N HIS A 159 12.73 13.17 5.42
CA HIS A 159 14.03 12.98 4.80
C HIS A 159 14.22 11.56 4.32
N VAL A 160 14.64 11.39 3.06
CA VAL A 160 14.93 10.10 2.44
C VAL A 160 16.35 9.68 2.85
N GLU A 161 16.50 8.51 3.46
CA GLU A 161 17.80 7.97 3.88
C GLU A 161 18.37 6.99 2.86
N ASP A 162 17.53 6.11 2.29
CA ASP A 162 17.95 5.18 1.24
C ASP A 162 17.27 5.48 -0.11
N PRO A 163 17.84 6.39 -0.93
CA PRO A 163 17.30 6.72 -2.25
C PRO A 163 17.50 5.59 -3.27
N GLN A 164 18.27 4.54 -2.95
CA GLN A 164 18.51 3.40 -3.84
C GLN A 164 17.43 2.32 -3.70
N HIS A 165 16.71 2.32 -2.58
CA HIS A 165 15.61 1.37 -2.40
C HIS A 165 14.51 1.60 -3.47
N PRO A 166 14.00 0.54 -4.14
CA PRO A 166 13.05 0.69 -5.25
C PRO A 166 11.81 1.51 -4.89
N ALA A 167 11.27 1.37 -3.68
CA ALA A 167 10.13 2.15 -3.22
C ALA A 167 10.40 3.67 -3.15
N MET A 168 11.66 4.08 -2.95
CA MET A 168 12.06 5.48 -2.82
C MET A 168 12.46 6.12 -4.16
N LYS A 169 12.42 5.37 -5.25
CA LYS A 169 12.83 5.85 -6.58
C LYS A 169 11.98 7.04 -7.03
N GLY A 170 12.66 8.10 -7.47
CA GLY A 170 12.03 9.34 -7.98
C GLY A 170 11.55 10.29 -6.88
N LEU A 171 11.75 9.95 -5.60
CA LEU A 171 11.63 10.91 -4.51
C LEU A 171 12.91 11.76 -4.43
N GLY A 172 12.77 13.01 -4.03
CA GLY A 172 13.92 13.86 -3.70
C GLY A 172 14.58 13.41 -2.39
N SER A 173 15.61 14.15 -1.97
CA SER A 173 16.24 13.92 -0.66
C SER A 173 15.30 14.19 0.52
N SER A 174 14.23 14.95 0.29
CA SER A 174 13.18 15.21 1.27
C SER A 174 11.88 15.63 0.58
N PHE A 175 10.76 15.50 1.30
CA PHE A 175 9.45 15.96 0.84
C PHE A 175 8.58 16.40 2.03
N PRO A 176 7.67 17.38 1.85
CA PRO A 176 6.74 17.80 2.88
C PRO A 176 5.57 16.84 3.00
N ILE A 177 5.12 16.64 4.22
CA ILE A 177 3.83 16.02 4.56
C ILE A 177 3.05 17.01 5.39
N GLU A 178 1.84 17.32 4.96
CA GLU A 178 0.97 18.29 5.62
C GLU A 178 -0.05 17.63 6.51
N ASN A 179 -0.29 18.22 7.70
CA ASN A 179 -1.36 17.84 8.62
C ASN A 179 -1.43 16.35 8.95
N GLU A 180 -0.33 15.73 9.36
CA GLU A 180 -0.30 14.33 9.75
C GLU A 180 -0.39 14.16 11.27
N GLU A 181 -0.97 13.04 11.71
CA GLU A 181 -1.06 12.62 13.11
C GLU A 181 0.19 11.82 13.50
N TRP A 182 1.33 12.50 13.65
CA TRP A 182 2.59 11.83 13.93
C TRP A 182 2.55 11.05 15.24
N TYR A 183 2.87 9.74 15.17
CA TYR A 183 3.02 8.88 16.34
C TYR A 183 4.43 8.95 16.89
N THR A 184 4.55 8.61 18.16
CA THR A 184 5.82 8.24 18.78
C THR A 184 5.69 6.82 19.32
N TRP A 185 6.82 6.12 19.40
CA TRP A 185 6.91 4.78 19.93
C TRP A 185 7.75 4.77 21.22
N ASP A 186 7.66 3.67 21.97
CA ASP A 186 8.38 3.49 23.23
C ASP A 186 9.90 3.45 23.03
N LYS A 187 10.35 3.12 21.83
CA LYS A 187 11.77 3.07 21.42
C LYS A 187 11.93 3.23 19.91
N ASP A 188 13.16 3.44 19.48
CA ASP A 188 13.54 3.53 18.08
C ASP A 188 13.49 2.13 17.41
N PRO A 189 12.77 1.95 16.27
CA PRO A 189 12.76 0.70 15.50
C PRO A 189 14.08 0.41 14.76
N ARG A 190 14.91 1.41 14.48
CA ARG A 190 16.10 1.34 13.62
C ARG A 190 17.03 0.15 13.89
N PRO A 191 17.30 -0.27 15.14
CA PRO A 191 18.18 -1.41 15.39
C PRO A 191 17.69 -2.74 14.78
N ASN A 192 16.41 -2.83 14.45
CA ASN A 192 15.75 -4.07 14.01
C ASN A 192 15.12 -3.97 12.62
N VAL A 193 15.22 -2.81 11.94
CA VAL A 193 14.64 -2.58 10.61
C VAL A 193 15.60 -1.77 9.74
N HIS A 194 15.40 -1.83 8.42
CA HIS A 194 16.08 -0.96 7.47
C HIS A 194 15.24 0.30 7.25
N VAL A 195 15.70 1.41 7.78
CA VAL A 195 15.01 2.71 7.68
C VAL A 195 15.23 3.31 6.29
N LEU A 196 14.13 3.69 5.64
CA LEU A 196 14.13 4.31 4.32
C LEU A 196 13.94 5.83 4.40
N ALA A 197 13.21 6.30 5.42
CA ALA A 197 13.01 7.73 5.66
C ALA A 197 12.68 8.02 7.12
N THR A 198 13.05 9.23 7.54
CA THR A 198 12.79 9.80 8.88
C THR A 198 12.03 11.10 8.76
N VAL A 199 11.30 11.49 9.81
CA VAL A 199 10.70 12.83 9.91
C VAL A 199 11.61 13.75 10.71
N ASP A 200 11.78 15.00 10.23
CA ASP A 200 12.45 16.05 11.01
C ASP A 200 11.50 16.65 12.03
N GLU A 201 11.63 16.23 13.27
CA GLU A 201 10.83 16.73 14.40
C GLU A 201 10.99 18.24 14.67
N ASN A 202 12.03 18.88 14.14
CA ASN A 202 12.21 20.32 14.24
C ASN A 202 11.41 21.10 13.18
N SER A 203 10.95 20.40 12.15
CA SER A 203 10.09 20.97 11.10
C SER A 203 8.60 20.97 11.44
N TYR A 204 8.19 20.37 12.56
CA TYR A 204 6.77 20.32 12.95
C TYR A 204 6.12 21.70 13.01
N THR A 205 5.03 21.84 12.27
CA THR A 205 4.23 23.07 12.23
C THR A 205 2.73 22.71 12.36
N PRO A 206 2.04 23.06 13.46
CA PRO A 206 2.58 23.78 14.63
C PRO A 206 3.63 22.98 15.41
N ALA A 207 4.51 23.67 16.10
CA ALA A 207 5.51 23.05 16.96
C ALA A 207 4.85 22.27 18.11
N THR A 208 5.42 21.13 18.49
CA THR A 208 4.90 20.25 19.52
C THR A 208 6.04 19.73 20.41
N THR A 209 5.66 19.29 21.62
CA THR A 209 6.55 18.59 22.55
C THR A 209 6.48 17.07 22.41
N ILE A 210 5.52 16.56 21.63
CA ILE A 210 5.37 15.11 21.37
C ILE A 210 6.38 14.75 20.28
N LYS A 211 7.45 14.09 20.69
CA LYS A 211 8.61 13.78 19.86
C LYS A 211 9.25 12.45 20.32
N MET A 212 9.92 11.76 19.41
CA MET A 212 10.84 10.68 19.75
C MET A 212 12.08 11.22 20.47
N GLY A 213 12.46 12.46 20.16
CA GLY A 213 13.58 13.16 20.79
C GLY A 213 14.93 12.86 20.13
N GLY A 214 14.93 12.61 18.86
CA GLY A 214 16.14 12.30 18.10
C GLY A 214 15.80 11.69 16.75
N ASP A 215 16.17 10.44 16.57
CA ASP A 215 15.81 9.68 15.37
C ASP A 215 14.32 9.33 15.35
N HIS A 216 13.67 9.55 14.22
CA HIS A 216 12.24 9.28 14.09
C HIS A 216 11.94 8.62 12.74
N PRO A 217 12.19 7.31 12.60
CA PRO A 217 11.86 6.55 11.41
C PRO A 217 10.34 6.59 11.12
N VAL A 218 9.98 6.82 9.86
CA VAL A 218 8.58 6.88 9.43
C VAL A 218 8.29 6.03 8.19
N ILE A 219 9.35 5.54 7.52
CA ILE A 219 9.24 4.57 6.43
C ILE A 219 10.37 3.58 6.60
N TRP A 220 10.05 2.28 6.66
CA TRP A 220 11.05 1.22 6.80
C TRP A 220 10.60 -0.11 6.24
N THR A 221 11.57 -1.01 6.06
CA THR A 221 11.39 -2.42 5.74
C THR A 221 12.02 -3.27 6.83
N ASN A 222 11.50 -4.47 7.04
CA ASN A 222 12.14 -5.47 7.90
C ASN A 222 12.75 -6.57 7.03
N GLU A 223 14.07 -6.50 6.86
CA GLU A 223 14.85 -7.42 6.02
C GLU A 223 15.08 -8.80 6.66
N HIS A 224 14.68 -8.99 7.92
CA HIS A 224 14.70 -10.30 8.59
C HIS A 224 13.54 -11.20 8.14
N MET A 225 12.54 -10.63 7.43
CA MET A 225 11.42 -11.36 6.87
C MET A 225 11.70 -11.76 5.41
N LYS A 226 11.16 -12.90 4.97
CA LYS A 226 11.31 -13.30 3.56
C LYS A 226 10.40 -12.53 2.62
N ALA A 227 9.21 -12.11 3.09
CA ALA A 227 8.32 -11.25 2.34
C ALA A 227 8.94 -9.86 2.15
N ARG A 228 8.86 -9.30 0.95
CA ARG A 228 9.09 -7.86 0.78
C ARG A 228 8.01 -7.11 1.55
N ASN A 229 8.42 -6.23 2.43
CA ASN A 229 7.50 -5.55 3.31
C ASN A 229 7.92 -4.09 3.48
N ILE A 230 6.95 -3.19 3.56
CA ILE A 230 7.21 -1.79 3.83
C ILE A 230 6.11 -1.20 4.71
N TYR A 231 6.53 -0.52 5.76
CA TYR A 231 5.66 0.33 6.54
C TYR A 231 5.80 1.78 6.07
N ILE A 232 4.65 2.44 5.87
CA ILE A 232 4.54 3.85 5.51
C ILE A 232 3.68 4.51 6.58
N PHE A 233 4.30 5.37 7.40
CA PHE A 233 3.61 5.99 8.52
C PHE A 233 2.40 6.82 8.10
N MET A 234 2.53 7.64 7.04
CA MET A 234 1.49 8.55 6.59
C MET A 234 0.22 7.80 6.18
N GLY A 235 -0.92 8.22 6.72
CA GLY A 235 -2.17 7.49 6.46
C GLY A 235 -3.41 8.10 7.07
N HIS A 236 -3.35 9.34 7.57
CA HIS A 236 -4.46 9.92 8.28
C HIS A 236 -5.45 10.66 7.35
N HIS A 237 -4.94 11.45 6.39
CA HIS A 237 -5.76 12.36 5.60
C HIS A 237 -5.88 11.99 4.12
N PRO A 238 -7.05 12.21 3.47
CA PRO A 238 -7.25 11.93 2.05
C PRO A 238 -6.43 12.83 1.13
N GLU A 239 -6.00 14.02 1.59
CA GLU A 239 -5.15 14.97 0.87
C GLU A 239 -3.78 14.40 0.53
N LEU A 240 -3.32 13.35 1.22
CA LEU A 240 -2.11 12.61 0.87
C LEU A 240 -2.11 12.13 -0.59
N PHE A 241 -3.29 11.80 -1.14
CA PHE A 241 -3.41 11.39 -2.55
C PHE A 241 -3.26 12.54 -3.56
N GLN A 242 -3.15 13.79 -3.08
CA GLN A 242 -2.75 14.96 -3.88
C GLN A 242 -1.24 15.23 -3.77
N ASN A 243 -0.55 14.64 -2.80
CA ASN A 243 0.89 14.74 -2.62
C ASN A 243 1.60 13.78 -3.57
N LYS A 244 2.33 14.34 -4.56
CA LYS A 244 3.02 13.54 -5.57
C LYS A 244 4.09 12.61 -4.98
N SER A 245 4.79 13.03 -3.92
CA SER A 245 5.81 12.20 -3.28
C SER A 245 5.15 11.00 -2.59
N PHE A 246 4.05 11.20 -1.88
CA PHE A 246 3.30 10.11 -1.25
C PHE A 246 2.76 9.11 -2.29
N THR A 247 2.12 9.61 -3.36
CA THR A 247 1.57 8.72 -4.40
C THR A 247 2.66 7.99 -5.18
N THR A 248 3.82 8.63 -5.41
CA THR A 248 4.99 7.97 -6.01
C THR A 248 5.54 6.87 -5.10
N LEU A 249 5.70 7.15 -3.80
CA LEU A 249 6.12 6.16 -2.80
C LEU A 249 5.17 4.96 -2.77
N PHE A 250 3.87 5.20 -2.68
CA PHE A 250 2.89 4.12 -2.60
C PHE A 250 2.87 3.27 -3.88
N HIS A 251 2.86 3.91 -5.05
CA HIS A 251 2.98 3.22 -6.33
C HIS A 251 4.22 2.33 -6.42
N ASN A 252 5.40 2.89 -6.14
CA ASN A 252 6.64 2.14 -6.17
C ASN A 252 6.63 0.97 -5.18
N SER A 253 6.03 1.18 -4.00
CA SER A 253 5.90 0.14 -2.97
C SER A 253 5.02 -1.02 -3.44
N ILE A 254 3.93 -0.74 -4.16
CA ILE A 254 3.05 -1.77 -4.74
C ILE A 254 3.85 -2.64 -5.71
N LEU A 255 4.52 -2.04 -6.70
CA LEU A 255 5.27 -2.78 -7.69
C LEU A 255 6.42 -3.58 -7.05
N TRP A 256 7.17 -2.96 -6.14
CA TRP A 256 8.27 -3.62 -5.47
C TRP A 256 7.81 -4.77 -4.57
N ALA A 257 6.78 -4.56 -3.73
CA ALA A 257 6.33 -5.58 -2.80
C ALA A 257 5.61 -6.74 -3.49
N ALA A 258 4.87 -6.48 -4.58
CA ALA A 258 4.25 -7.52 -5.39
C ALA A 258 5.24 -8.32 -6.26
N HIS A 259 6.53 -7.97 -6.29
CA HIS A 259 7.55 -8.57 -7.18
C HIS A 259 7.23 -8.34 -8.69
N ALA A 260 6.55 -7.24 -9.03
CA ALA A 260 6.17 -6.89 -10.39
C ALA A 260 7.31 -6.21 -11.18
#